data_0e6d9ef9d94f3bd4a2dfb75afd87b545
#
_entry.id   0e6d9ef9d94f3bd4a2dfb75afd87b545
#
_cell.length_a   1.000
_cell.length_b   1.000
_cell.length_c   1.000
_cell.angle_alpha   90.00
_cell.angle_beta   90.00
_cell.angle_gamma   90.00
#
_symmetry.space_group_name_H-M   'P 1'
#
loop_
_entity.id
_entity.type
_entity.pdbx_description
1 polymer ?
#
loop_
_entity_poly.entity_id
_entity_poly.type
_entity_poly.pdbx_seq_one_letter_code
_entity_poly.pdbx_strand_id
1 'polypeptide(L)'
;MAQLHARVLIVDDEPANVLLLEAFLSDTATEVRGLNDSRQVEDVFKEFEPDIVLLDLHMPGIDGLEVLRRLSSARESLGFLPVIVLTADASRVARNSALLLGANDFLIKPLDRTEVVLRVRNLLHTRELFVDLAAATQRLERDQTSG
;
A
#
# COMPACT_ATOMS: atom_id res chain seq x y z
N MET A 1 6.74 -0.07 -20.15
CA MET A 1 7.25 0.68 -19.00
C MET A 1 8.17 -0.22 -18.18
N ALA A 2 9.22 0.33 -17.62
CA ALA A 2 10.18 -0.43 -16.83
C ALA A 2 9.54 -0.92 -15.54
N GLN A 3 9.95 -2.11 -15.07
CA GLN A 3 9.55 -2.64 -13.78
C GLN A 3 10.18 -1.82 -12.65
N LEU A 4 9.43 -1.56 -11.61
CA LEU A 4 9.91 -0.84 -10.43
C LEU A 4 10.46 -1.80 -9.40
N HIS A 5 11.55 -1.44 -8.74
CA HIS A 5 12.08 -2.19 -7.61
C HIS A 5 11.22 -1.91 -6.39
N ALA A 6 10.14 -2.66 -6.28
CA ALA A 6 9.14 -2.44 -5.24
C ALA A 6 8.46 -3.73 -4.84
N ARG A 7 8.06 -3.80 -3.58
CA ARG A 7 7.28 -4.91 -3.02
C ARG A 7 5.86 -4.44 -2.78
N VAL A 8 4.92 -5.13 -3.38
CA VAL A 8 3.49 -4.85 -3.27
C VAL A 8 2.82 -5.92 -2.42
N LEU A 9 2.15 -5.52 -1.35
CA LEU A 9 1.34 -6.41 -0.53
C LEU A 9 -0.13 -6.21 -0.89
N ILE A 10 -0.82 -7.31 -1.21
CA ILE A 10 -2.24 -7.32 -1.54
C ILE A 10 -2.97 -8.05 -0.42
N VAL A 11 -3.90 -7.38 0.24
CA VAL A 11 -4.72 -7.94 1.31
C VAL A 11 -6.17 -7.98 0.84
N ASP A 12 -6.65 -9.17 0.47
CA ASP A 12 -8.01 -9.39 -0.03
C ASP A 12 -8.41 -10.84 0.28
N ASP A 13 -9.57 -11.06 0.87
CA ASP A 13 -10.05 -12.38 1.25
C ASP A 13 -10.48 -13.26 0.07
N GLU A 14 -10.68 -12.67 -1.11
CA GLU A 14 -11.00 -13.43 -2.31
C GLU A 14 -9.74 -13.79 -3.09
N PRO A 15 -9.39 -15.10 -3.17
CA PRO A 15 -8.19 -15.51 -3.92
C PRO A 15 -8.21 -15.07 -5.38
N ALA A 16 -9.38 -15.02 -6.00
CA ALA A 16 -9.51 -14.57 -7.40
C ALA A 16 -9.05 -13.12 -7.58
N ASN A 17 -9.38 -12.24 -6.63
CA ASN A 17 -8.94 -10.84 -6.68
C ASN A 17 -7.42 -10.73 -6.48
N VAL A 18 -6.86 -11.51 -5.58
CA VAL A 18 -5.40 -11.56 -5.37
C VAL A 18 -4.69 -11.97 -6.66
N LEU A 19 -5.16 -13.04 -7.31
CA LEU A 19 -4.57 -13.52 -8.57
C LEU A 19 -4.69 -12.47 -9.68
N LEU A 20 -5.83 -11.79 -9.76
CA LEU A 20 -6.04 -10.74 -10.74
C LEU A 20 -5.05 -9.58 -10.57
N LEU A 21 -4.91 -9.11 -9.34
CA LEU A 21 -3.98 -8.03 -9.03
C LEU A 21 -2.52 -8.43 -9.24
N GLU A 22 -2.15 -9.66 -8.86
CA GLU A 22 -0.81 -10.18 -9.15
C GLU A 22 -0.53 -10.16 -10.65
N ALA A 23 -1.51 -10.58 -11.46
CA ALA A 23 -1.37 -10.55 -12.92
C ALA A 23 -1.25 -9.12 -13.46
N PHE A 24 -2.06 -8.18 -12.94
CA PHE A 24 -1.99 -6.77 -13.35
C PHE A 24 -0.63 -6.14 -13.04
N LEU A 25 0.00 -6.54 -11.94
CA LEU A 25 1.20 -5.89 -11.43
C LEU A 25 2.49 -6.65 -11.75
N SER A 26 2.41 -7.80 -12.44
CA SER A 26 3.58 -8.65 -12.72
C SER A 26 4.69 -7.93 -13.49
N ASP A 27 4.34 -6.98 -14.34
CA ASP A 27 5.30 -6.18 -15.11
C ASP A 27 5.65 -4.83 -14.45
N THR A 28 5.01 -4.54 -13.32
CA THR A 28 5.14 -3.24 -12.64
C THR A 28 6.05 -3.31 -11.42
N ALA A 29 5.93 -4.37 -10.62
CA ALA A 29 6.65 -4.50 -9.35
C ALA A 29 7.58 -5.71 -9.37
N THR A 30 8.66 -5.65 -8.59
CA THR A 30 9.64 -6.73 -8.47
C THR A 30 9.06 -7.94 -7.73
N GLU A 31 8.33 -7.68 -6.65
CA GLU A 31 7.68 -8.72 -5.86
C GLU A 31 6.26 -8.31 -5.55
N VAL A 32 5.34 -9.25 -5.70
CA VAL A 32 3.93 -9.07 -5.34
C VAL A 32 3.56 -10.25 -4.44
N ARG A 33 3.08 -9.95 -3.24
CA ARG A 33 2.61 -10.97 -2.31
C ARG A 33 1.15 -10.75 -2.00
N GLY A 34 0.35 -11.79 -2.15
CA GLY A 34 -1.06 -11.80 -1.78
C GLY A 34 -1.27 -12.38 -0.40
N LEU A 35 -2.21 -11.82 0.35
CA LEU A 35 -2.61 -12.30 1.66
C LEU A 35 -4.13 -12.33 1.70
N ASN A 36 -4.71 -13.50 1.93
CA ASN A 36 -6.16 -13.68 1.97
C ASN A 36 -6.72 -13.84 3.39
N ASP A 37 -5.91 -13.62 4.40
CA ASP A 37 -6.32 -13.65 5.80
C ASP A 37 -5.83 -12.38 6.49
N SER A 38 -6.76 -11.46 6.78
CA SER A 38 -6.44 -10.18 7.39
C SER A 38 -5.80 -10.28 8.77
N ARG A 39 -5.98 -11.42 9.45
CA ARG A 39 -5.40 -11.63 10.77
C ARG A 39 -3.88 -11.80 10.75
N GLN A 40 -3.31 -12.13 9.59
CA GLN A 40 -1.88 -12.33 9.40
C GLN A 40 -1.17 -11.07 8.89
N VAL A 41 -1.88 -9.97 8.71
CA VAL A 41 -1.33 -8.79 8.04
C VAL A 41 -0.14 -8.20 8.78
N GLU A 42 -0.18 -8.15 10.10
CA GLU A 42 0.91 -7.56 10.88
C GLU A 42 2.20 -8.38 10.78
N ASP A 43 2.09 -9.71 10.84
CA ASP A 43 3.24 -10.61 10.72
C ASP A 43 3.86 -10.54 9.31
N VAL A 44 3.01 -10.59 8.28
CA VAL A 44 3.46 -10.51 6.89
C VAL A 44 4.07 -9.14 6.61
N PHE A 45 3.49 -8.08 7.17
CA PHE A 45 4.01 -6.73 7.04
C PHE A 45 5.45 -6.62 7.55
N LYS A 46 5.73 -7.19 8.70
CA LYS A 46 7.07 -7.18 9.30
C LYS A 46 8.07 -8.02 8.50
N GLU A 47 7.63 -9.17 8.00
CA GLU A 47 8.48 -10.09 7.25
C GLU A 47 8.76 -9.59 5.84
N PHE A 48 7.72 -9.16 5.13
CA PHE A 48 7.81 -8.80 3.72
C PHE A 48 8.34 -7.39 3.48
N GLU A 49 8.10 -6.47 4.40
CA GLU A 49 8.48 -5.06 4.31
C GLU A 49 7.99 -4.41 3.01
N PRO A 50 6.65 -4.30 2.82
CA PRO A 50 6.11 -3.78 1.57
C PRO A 50 6.40 -2.30 1.37
N ASP A 51 6.47 -1.89 0.13
CA ASP A 51 6.59 -0.49 -0.27
C ASP A 51 5.24 0.17 -0.54
N ILE A 52 4.22 -0.64 -0.78
CA ILE A 52 2.83 -0.22 -0.98
C ILE A 52 1.90 -1.37 -0.58
N VAL A 53 0.74 -1.03 -0.05
CA VAL A 53 -0.30 -2.00 0.33
C VAL A 53 -1.59 -1.72 -0.44
N LEU A 54 -2.16 -2.75 -1.05
CA LEU A 54 -3.49 -2.74 -1.63
C LEU A 54 -4.40 -3.50 -0.67
N LEU A 55 -5.42 -2.84 -0.13
CA LEU A 55 -6.21 -3.36 0.98
C LEU A 55 -7.70 -3.36 0.67
N ASP A 56 -8.31 -4.54 0.64
CA ASP A 56 -9.76 -4.66 0.55
C ASP A 56 -10.40 -4.25 1.88
N LEU A 57 -11.42 -3.41 1.83
CA LEU A 57 -12.14 -2.97 3.03
C LEU A 57 -13.13 -4.01 3.55
N HIS A 58 -13.62 -4.88 2.71
CA HIS A 58 -14.71 -5.82 3.06
C HIS A 58 -14.18 -7.24 3.17
N MET A 59 -13.68 -7.59 4.35
CA MET A 59 -13.15 -8.92 4.63
C MET A 59 -13.79 -9.49 5.91
N PRO A 60 -14.08 -10.80 5.96
CA PRO A 60 -14.52 -11.44 7.19
C PRO A 60 -13.39 -11.47 8.23
N GLY A 61 -13.75 -11.46 9.49
CA GLY A 61 -12.80 -11.44 10.60
C GLY A 61 -12.45 -10.01 11.01
N ILE A 62 -11.23 -9.56 10.70
CA ILE A 62 -10.85 -8.16 10.92
C ILE A 62 -11.23 -7.40 9.65
N ASP A 63 -12.07 -6.36 9.75
CA ASP A 63 -12.45 -5.57 8.60
C ASP A 63 -11.28 -4.69 8.11
N GLY A 64 -11.38 -4.22 6.86
CA GLY A 64 -10.30 -3.46 6.23
C GLY A 64 -9.99 -2.14 6.92
N LEU A 65 -10.97 -1.48 7.52
CA LEU A 65 -10.76 -0.24 8.26
C LEU A 65 -9.90 -0.49 9.51
N GLU A 66 -10.14 -1.60 10.20
CA GLU A 66 -9.33 -1.98 11.36
C GLU A 66 -7.89 -2.32 10.95
N VAL A 67 -7.71 -3.02 9.83
CA VAL A 67 -6.38 -3.30 9.29
C VAL A 67 -5.66 -1.98 8.95
N LEU A 68 -6.36 -1.05 8.32
CA LEU A 68 -5.81 0.26 7.96
C LEU A 68 -5.38 1.03 9.22
N ARG A 69 -6.18 1.00 10.27
CA ARG A 69 -5.85 1.62 11.55
C ARG A 69 -4.58 1.03 12.17
N ARG A 70 -4.44 -0.30 12.15
CA ARG A 70 -3.24 -0.99 12.67
C ARG A 70 -2.00 -0.66 11.85
N LEU A 71 -2.14 -0.62 10.53
CA LEU A 71 -1.03 -0.24 9.64
C LEU A 71 -0.60 1.20 9.84
N SER A 72 -1.52 2.11 10.18
CA SER A 72 -1.20 3.51 10.42
C SER A 72 -0.20 3.68 11.57
N SER A 73 -0.34 2.90 12.63
CA SER A 73 0.61 2.92 13.76
C SER A 73 2.00 2.43 13.34
N ALA A 74 2.06 1.37 12.53
CA ALA A 74 3.34 0.84 12.01
C ALA A 74 4.00 1.82 11.04
N ARG A 75 3.20 2.57 10.27
CA ARG A 75 3.69 3.52 9.27
C ARG A 75 4.43 4.70 9.88
N GLU A 76 4.07 5.12 11.07
CA GLU A 76 4.70 6.24 11.75
C GLU A 76 6.20 6.03 11.95
N SER A 77 6.62 4.79 12.21
CA SER A 77 8.02 4.45 12.43
C SER A 77 8.80 4.17 11.14
N LEU A 78 8.12 3.93 10.01
CA LEU A 78 8.73 3.51 8.75
C LEU A 78 8.81 4.64 7.71
N GLY A 79 8.27 5.82 8.01
CA GLY A 79 8.15 6.90 7.05
C GLY A 79 6.92 6.72 6.17
N PHE A 80 7.04 7.05 4.87
CA PHE A 80 5.90 7.01 3.96
C PHE A 80 5.65 5.60 3.42
N LEU A 81 4.50 5.03 3.78
CA LEU A 81 4.00 3.77 3.21
C LEU A 81 2.60 4.02 2.64
N PRO A 82 2.45 4.08 1.31
CA PRO A 82 1.14 4.31 0.71
C PRO A 82 0.24 3.08 0.83
N VAL A 83 -1.05 3.34 1.06
CA VAL A 83 -2.09 2.32 1.08
C VAL A 83 -3.19 2.72 0.10
N ILE A 84 -3.50 1.84 -0.83
CA ILE A 84 -4.64 1.97 -1.74
C ILE A 84 -5.75 1.05 -1.24
N VAL A 85 -6.92 1.62 -1.04
CA VAL A 85 -8.09 0.89 -0.59
C VAL A 85 -8.90 0.38 -1.78
N LEU A 86 -9.26 -0.90 -1.75
CA LEU A 86 -10.10 -1.55 -2.75
C LEU A 86 -11.51 -1.69 -2.17
N THR A 87 -12.54 -1.24 -2.88
CA THR A 87 -13.90 -1.32 -2.38
C THR A 87 -14.94 -1.36 -3.50
N ALA A 88 -16.03 -2.09 -3.28
CA ALA A 88 -17.20 -2.02 -4.14
C ALA A 88 -18.11 -0.85 -3.77
N ASP A 89 -17.91 -0.25 -2.59
CA ASP A 89 -18.72 0.86 -2.09
C ASP A 89 -18.08 2.19 -2.48
N ALA A 90 -18.69 2.85 -3.45
CA ALA A 90 -18.26 4.16 -3.94
C ALA A 90 -18.86 5.33 -3.14
N SER A 91 -19.53 5.05 -2.01
CA SER A 91 -20.18 6.10 -1.22
C SER A 91 -19.16 7.07 -0.63
N ARG A 92 -19.61 8.32 -0.43
CA ARG A 92 -18.79 9.36 0.19
C ARG A 92 -18.40 8.98 1.63
N VAL A 93 -19.30 8.30 2.36
CA VAL A 93 -19.06 7.89 3.74
C VAL A 93 -17.91 6.90 3.82
N ALA A 94 -17.93 5.85 2.98
CA ALA A 94 -16.87 4.84 2.95
C ALA A 94 -15.53 5.47 2.56
N ARG A 95 -15.55 6.35 1.56
CA ARG A 95 -14.35 7.06 1.09
C ARG A 95 -13.75 7.93 2.19
N ASN A 96 -14.58 8.74 2.85
CA ASN A 96 -14.11 9.64 3.90
C ASN A 96 -13.57 8.87 5.10
N SER A 97 -14.23 7.76 5.49
CA SER A 97 -13.76 6.93 6.59
C SER A 97 -12.36 6.37 6.33
N ALA A 98 -12.12 5.87 5.13
CA ALA A 98 -10.80 5.35 4.78
C ALA A 98 -9.74 6.45 4.70
N LEU A 99 -10.07 7.63 4.15
CA LEU A 99 -9.14 8.76 4.09
C LEU A 99 -8.74 9.23 5.49
N LEU A 100 -9.71 9.31 6.41
CA LEU A 100 -9.44 9.70 7.80
C LEU A 100 -8.49 8.74 8.50
N LEU A 101 -8.51 7.46 8.13
CA LEU A 101 -7.61 6.45 8.68
C LEU A 101 -6.28 6.36 7.94
N GLY A 102 -6.06 7.18 6.93
CA GLY A 102 -4.77 7.30 6.27
C GLY A 102 -4.63 6.61 4.93
N ALA A 103 -5.74 6.23 4.27
CA ALA A 103 -5.67 5.72 2.90
C ALA A 103 -5.18 6.83 1.96
N ASN A 104 -4.30 6.48 1.04
CA ASN A 104 -3.72 7.42 0.09
C ASN A 104 -4.52 7.52 -1.21
N ASP A 105 -5.25 6.45 -1.54
CA ASP A 105 -6.04 6.40 -2.77
C ASP A 105 -7.08 5.29 -2.69
N PHE A 106 -7.96 5.25 -3.69
CA PHE A 106 -9.04 4.29 -3.80
C PHE A 106 -9.06 3.63 -5.17
N LEU A 107 -9.49 2.37 -5.20
CA LEU A 107 -9.86 1.68 -6.43
C LEU A 107 -11.24 1.06 -6.22
N ILE A 108 -12.18 1.40 -7.09
CA ILE A 108 -13.56 0.91 -7.02
C ILE A 108 -13.65 -0.37 -7.84
N LYS A 109 -14.21 -1.42 -7.24
CA LYS A 109 -14.47 -2.68 -7.95
C LYS A 109 -15.66 -2.51 -8.91
N PRO A 110 -15.63 -3.10 -10.11
CA PRO A 110 -14.63 -4.03 -10.64
C PRO A 110 -13.31 -3.32 -11.01
N LEU A 111 -12.19 -4.00 -10.77
CA LEU A 111 -10.86 -3.40 -10.95
C LEU A 111 -10.47 -3.34 -12.43
N ASP A 112 -9.93 -2.21 -12.84
CA ASP A 112 -9.40 -1.98 -14.18
C ASP A 112 -7.87 -2.00 -14.14
N ARG A 113 -7.26 -2.78 -15.03
CA ARG A 113 -5.80 -2.94 -15.08
C ARG A 113 -5.07 -1.60 -15.20
N THR A 114 -5.47 -0.77 -16.16
CA THR A 114 -4.80 0.50 -16.40
C THR A 114 -4.85 1.41 -15.18
N GLU A 115 -6.02 1.50 -14.55
CA GLU A 115 -6.20 2.32 -13.36
C GLU A 115 -5.33 1.80 -12.20
N VAL A 116 -5.34 0.48 -11.96
CA VAL A 116 -4.53 -0.13 -10.90
C VAL A 116 -3.05 0.18 -11.11
N VAL A 117 -2.54 -0.07 -12.32
CA VAL A 117 -1.13 0.14 -12.63
C VAL A 117 -0.73 1.61 -12.46
N LEU A 118 -1.54 2.54 -12.96
CA LEU A 118 -1.23 3.97 -12.86
C LEU A 118 -1.24 4.45 -11.41
N ARG A 119 -2.20 4.03 -10.60
CA ARG A 119 -2.28 4.42 -9.19
C ARG A 119 -1.09 3.89 -8.40
N VAL A 120 -0.76 2.62 -8.61
CA VAL A 120 0.38 1.99 -7.94
C VAL A 120 1.69 2.69 -8.33
N ARG A 121 1.91 2.94 -9.62
CA ARG A 121 3.12 3.63 -10.10
C ARG A 121 3.23 5.03 -9.52
N ASN A 122 2.14 5.79 -9.49
CA ASN A 122 2.15 7.15 -8.96
C ASN A 122 2.55 7.18 -7.49
N LEU A 123 2.00 6.29 -6.68
CA LEU A 123 2.30 6.24 -5.26
C LEU A 123 3.69 5.68 -4.96
N LEU A 124 4.15 4.71 -5.74
CA LEU A 124 5.52 4.20 -5.60
C LEU A 124 6.54 5.28 -5.97
N HIS A 125 6.26 6.08 -6.99
CA HIS A 125 7.11 7.20 -7.36
C HIS A 125 7.16 8.25 -6.23
N THR A 126 6.02 8.60 -5.67
CA THR A 126 5.93 9.52 -4.53
C THR A 126 6.73 9.00 -3.35
N ARG A 127 6.62 7.70 -3.05
CA ARG A 127 7.38 7.07 -1.97
C ARG A 127 8.89 7.15 -2.22
N GLU A 128 9.33 6.89 -3.44
CA GLU A 128 10.74 6.97 -3.81
C GLU A 128 11.29 8.38 -3.57
N LEU A 129 10.56 9.41 -3.98
CA LEU A 129 10.92 10.80 -3.72
C LEU A 129 11.00 11.12 -2.23
N PHE A 130 10.06 10.60 -1.45
CA PHE A 130 10.05 10.78 -0.01
C PHE A 130 11.29 10.15 0.65
N VAL A 131 11.64 8.92 0.25
CA VAL A 131 12.81 8.20 0.77
C VAL A 131 14.09 8.96 0.42
N ASP A 132 14.21 9.45 -0.81
CA ASP A 132 15.37 10.21 -1.27
C ASP A 132 15.51 11.53 -0.50
N LEU A 133 14.40 12.22 -0.27
CA LEU A 133 14.39 13.45 0.51
C LEU A 133 14.80 13.21 1.97
N ALA A 134 14.29 12.17 2.59
CA ALA A 134 14.65 11.80 3.96
C ALA A 134 16.14 11.47 4.07
N ALA A 135 16.70 10.74 3.11
CA ALA A 135 18.12 10.43 3.07
C ALA A 135 18.98 11.69 2.89
N ALA A 136 18.55 12.62 2.04
CA ALA A 136 19.24 13.89 1.84
C ALA A 136 19.21 14.75 3.11
N THR A 137 18.09 14.81 3.81
CA THR A 137 17.94 15.52 5.07
C THR A 137 18.89 14.95 6.14
N GLN A 138 18.95 13.62 6.26
CA GLN A 138 19.86 12.97 7.20
C GLN A 138 21.33 13.29 6.91
N ARG A 139 21.71 13.31 5.64
CA ARG A 139 23.09 13.69 5.26
C ARG A 139 23.42 15.12 5.65
N LEU A 140 22.52 16.06 5.44
CA LEU A 140 22.70 17.44 5.83
C LEU A 140 22.83 17.60 7.34
N GLU A 141 22.03 16.88 8.12
CA GLU A 141 22.13 16.88 9.58
C GLU A 141 23.48 16.34 10.07
N ARG A 142 23.98 15.26 9.46
CA ARG A 142 25.30 14.70 9.78
C ARG A 142 26.44 15.71 9.49
N ASP A 143 26.35 16.37 8.33
CA ASP A 143 27.37 17.36 7.95
C ASP A 143 27.38 18.54 8.91
N GLN A 144 26.24 18.95 9.45
CA GLN A 144 26.15 20.00 10.45
C GLN A 144 26.73 19.59 11.82
N THR A 145 26.62 18.30 12.17
CA THR A 145 27.12 17.81 13.45
C THR A 145 28.60 17.43 13.44
N SER A 146 29.18 17.20 12.26
CA SER A 146 30.59 16.83 12.12
C SER A 146 31.54 18.02 11.90
N GLY A 147 30.99 19.19 11.82
CA GLY A 147 31.75 20.44 11.73
C GLY A 147 31.88 21.07 13.09
#